data_c3ec9a6c4133866bed7478b06a626006
#
_entry.id   c3ec9a6c4133866bed7478b06a626006
#
_cell.length_a   1.000
_cell.length_b   1.000
_cell.length_c   1.000
_cell.angle_alpha   90.00
_cell.angle_beta   90.00
_cell.angle_gamma   90.00
#
_symmetry.space_group_name_H-M   'P 1'
#
loop_
_entity.id
_entity.type
_entity.pdbx_description
1 polymer ?
#
loop_
_entity_poly.entity_id
_entity_poly.type
_entity_poly.pdbx_seq_one_letter_code
_entity_poly.pdbx_strand_id
1 'polypeptide(L)'
;MKSIKRIIALLLTAVMTMTMSVTAFAADANNLTVNVLSGQDLNGQTISLYKLFDVTTSGSGENKNYAYTVNTATGYKDAIKSALGTSFTGTTDVEYSEAVKTLGEDKSAPVQKFANDFTEYALKNGTTVKATKTSGKITGKNTTSFVFNGLDKGYYLVYVTGGKKIQSSLVTVDGETTVSLKTEAPSITKTADKETVSIGQVVKYTVAGSVPDTTGYAEYVYKIHDTLSNGLDFVNDAKGTAVIGNTVNVSVAFKDATDASTAPTTATIDTDNSKKTLNLRKLLL
;
A
#
# COMPACT_ATOMS: atom_id res chain seq x y z
N MET A 1 -27.13 18.08 14.75
CA MET A 1 -26.02 17.38 15.44
C MET A 1 -26.51 16.19 16.23
N LYS A 2 -26.98 15.13 15.57
CA LYS A 2 -27.45 13.88 16.25
C LYS A 2 -27.52 12.77 15.21
N SER A 3 -26.42 12.34 14.59
CA SER A 3 -26.46 11.16 13.71
C SER A 3 -25.14 10.42 13.50
N ILE A 4 -24.08 10.71 14.25
CA ILE A 4 -22.77 10.07 14.08
C ILE A 4 -22.48 9.02 15.18
N LYS A 5 -23.40 8.77 16.10
CA LYS A 5 -23.15 7.93 17.28
C LYS A 5 -23.66 6.49 17.18
N ARG A 6 -23.96 5.95 15.99
CA ARG A 6 -24.69 4.67 15.89
C ARG A 6 -24.03 3.56 15.08
N ILE A 7 -22.74 3.63 14.78
CA ILE A 7 -22.06 2.55 14.02
C ILE A 7 -21.20 1.65 14.93
N ILE A 8 -21.03 1.99 16.20
CA ILE A 8 -20.27 1.18 17.16
C ILE A 8 -21.16 0.81 18.33
N ALA A 9 -22.19 0.07 18.11
CA ALA A 9 -22.88 -0.56 19.20
C ALA A 9 -23.54 -1.84 18.72
N LEU A 10 -23.03 -2.89 19.21
CA LEU A 10 -23.64 -4.12 19.67
C LEU A 10 -22.90 -5.36 19.24
N LEU A 11 -21.85 -5.62 19.99
CA LEU A 11 -21.48 -6.99 20.31
C LEU A 11 -22.31 -7.39 21.53
N LEU A 12 -23.34 -8.14 21.36
CA LEU A 12 -23.94 -8.92 22.46
C LEU A 12 -24.31 -10.30 21.95
N THR A 13 -23.54 -11.24 22.43
CA THR A 13 -23.84 -12.66 22.71
C THR A 13 -25.25 -13.13 22.41
N ALA A 14 -25.40 -14.08 21.48
CA ALA A 14 -26.22 -15.25 21.66
C ALA A 14 -25.74 -16.33 20.69
N VAL A 15 -25.04 -17.33 21.19
CA VAL A 15 -24.93 -18.63 20.53
C VAL A 15 -26.35 -19.23 20.55
N MET A 16 -27.05 -19.08 19.43
CA MET A 16 -28.23 -19.91 19.15
C MET A 16 -27.96 -20.63 17.84
N THR A 17 -27.67 -21.91 17.96
CA THR A 17 -27.78 -22.88 16.88
C THR A 17 -29.24 -22.97 16.46
N MET A 18 -29.60 -22.24 15.39
CA MET A 18 -30.84 -22.51 14.66
C MET A 18 -30.46 -23.07 13.31
N THR A 19 -30.80 -24.34 13.11
CA THR A 19 -30.90 -24.93 11.77
C THR A 19 -32.04 -24.23 11.05
N MET A 20 -31.73 -23.26 10.21
CA MET A 20 -32.70 -22.66 9.29
C MET A 20 -32.47 -23.22 7.89
N SER A 21 -33.56 -23.78 7.34
CA SER A 21 -33.66 -24.07 5.93
C SER A 21 -33.32 -22.83 5.10
N VAL A 22 -32.27 -22.94 4.30
CA VAL A 22 -31.81 -21.86 3.42
C VAL A 22 -32.79 -21.72 2.26
N THR A 23 -33.73 -20.80 2.36
CA THR A 23 -34.32 -20.23 1.15
C THR A 23 -33.21 -19.38 0.51
N ALA A 24 -32.76 -19.78 -0.67
CA ALA A 24 -31.80 -18.99 -1.46
C ALA A 24 -32.46 -17.66 -1.85
N PHE A 25 -32.33 -16.67 -1.00
CA PHE A 25 -32.48 -15.28 -1.45
C PHE A 25 -31.24 -14.96 -2.31
N ALA A 26 -31.45 -14.33 -3.45
CA ALA A 26 -30.35 -13.75 -4.21
C ALA A 26 -29.53 -12.89 -3.21
N ALA A 27 -28.32 -13.32 -2.92
CA ALA A 27 -27.44 -12.58 -2.02
C ALA A 27 -27.24 -11.21 -2.67
N ASP A 28 -27.61 -10.13 -1.98
CA ASP A 28 -27.22 -8.79 -2.38
C ASP A 28 -25.73 -8.80 -2.64
N ALA A 29 -25.31 -8.43 -3.85
CA ALA A 29 -23.93 -8.51 -4.24
C ALA A 29 -23.13 -7.54 -3.36
N ASN A 30 -22.32 -8.08 -2.43
CA ASN A 30 -21.43 -7.25 -1.64
C ASN A 30 -20.28 -6.81 -2.54
N ASN A 31 -20.20 -5.53 -2.81
CA ASN A 31 -19.17 -4.93 -3.65
C ASN A 31 -18.34 -3.95 -2.82
N LEU A 32 -17.05 -3.95 -3.07
CA LEU A 32 -16.13 -2.98 -2.46
C LEU A 32 -15.46 -2.13 -3.53
N THR A 33 -15.77 -0.86 -3.53
CA THR A 33 -15.09 0.14 -4.35
C THR A 33 -13.92 0.74 -3.57
N VAL A 34 -12.72 0.60 -4.12
CA VAL A 34 -11.50 1.18 -3.57
C VAL A 34 -11.12 2.39 -4.40
N ASN A 35 -11.14 3.57 -3.80
CA ASN A 35 -10.72 4.82 -4.42
C ASN A 35 -9.37 5.27 -3.88
N VAL A 36 -8.58 5.92 -4.73
CA VAL A 36 -7.41 6.68 -4.29
C VAL A 36 -7.69 8.18 -4.38
N LEU A 37 -6.91 8.99 -3.66
CA LEU A 37 -7.11 10.44 -3.64
C LEU A 37 -6.80 11.06 -5.01
N SER A 38 -7.36 12.25 -5.23
CA SER A 38 -7.05 13.07 -6.39
C SER A 38 -5.55 13.26 -6.57
N GLY A 39 -5.06 13.08 -7.80
CA GLY A 39 -3.63 13.14 -8.13
C GLY A 39 -2.88 11.81 -7.95
N GLN A 40 -3.55 10.75 -7.49
CA GLN A 40 -2.98 9.39 -7.41
C GLN A 40 -3.53 8.52 -8.54
N ASP A 41 -2.74 7.52 -8.94
CA ASP A 41 -3.08 6.59 -10.02
C ASP A 41 -2.77 5.15 -9.56
N LEU A 42 -3.74 4.26 -9.74
CA LEU A 42 -3.60 2.83 -9.47
C LEU A 42 -2.83 2.08 -10.57
N ASN A 43 -2.46 2.75 -11.64
CA ASN A 43 -1.74 2.12 -12.75
C ASN A 43 -0.42 1.49 -12.26
N GLY A 44 -0.23 0.22 -12.60
CA GLY A 44 0.92 -0.57 -12.18
C GLY A 44 0.84 -1.15 -10.77
N GLN A 45 -0.15 -0.77 -9.98
CA GLN A 45 -0.35 -1.21 -8.60
C GLN A 45 -1.24 -2.46 -8.51
N THR A 46 -1.24 -3.08 -7.35
CA THR A 46 -2.13 -4.18 -7.00
C THR A 46 -2.83 -3.84 -5.70
N ILE A 47 -4.13 -4.07 -5.66
CA ILE A 47 -4.92 -3.98 -4.42
C ILE A 47 -5.08 -5.39 -3.85
N SER A 48 -4.75 -5.55 -2.59
CA SER A 48 -4.93 -6.79 -1.83
C SER A 48 -5.99 -6.61 -0.75
N LEU A 49 -6.91 -7.56 -0.66
CA LEU A 49 -7.92 -7.64 0.37
C LEU A 49 -7.60 -8.80 1.32
N TYR A 50 -7.63 -8.53 2.61
CA TYR A 50 -7.52 -9.54 3.65
C TYR A 50 -8.80 -9.50 4.49
N LYS A 51 -9.64 -10.54 4.39
CA LYS A 51 -10.84 -10.66 5.24
C LYS A 51 -10.40 -11.13 6.63
N LEU A 52 -10.33 -10.21 7.58
CA LEU A 52 -9.88 -10.49 8.94
C LEU A 52 -10.92 -11.28 9.72
N PHE A 53 -12.20 -10.91 9.56
CA PHE A 53 -13.33 -11.55 10.22
C PHE A 53 -14.44 -11.83 9.21
N ASP A 54 -15.04 -12.99 9.36
CA ASP A 54 -16.36 -13.27 8.79
C ASP A 54 -17.42 -12.52 9.57
N VAL A 55 -18.42 -11.98 8.88
CA VAL A 55 -19.51 -11.22 9.48
C VAL A 55 -20.83 -11.93 9.24
N THR A 56 -21.51 -12.26 10.30
CA THR A 56 -22.91 -12.69 10.25
C THR A 56 -23.80 -11.58 10.78
N THR A 57 -24.96 -11.41 10.14
CA THR A 57 -25.90 -10.36 10.50
C THR A 57 -27.25 -10.97 10.89
N SER A 58 -27.89 -10.41 11.92
CA SER A 58 -29.25 -10.73 12.31
C SER A 58 -30.06 -9.44 12.51
N GLY A 59 -31.38 -9.51 12.29
CA GLY A 59 -32.24 -8.33 12.31
C GLY A 59 -32.21 -7.56 10.98
N SER A 60 -32.89 -6.43 10.92
CA SER A 60 -33.00 -5.58 9.74
C SER A 60 -33.08 -4.10 10.11
N GLY A 61 -32.73 -3.23 9.15
CA GLY A 61 -32.75 -1.78 9.33
C GLY A 61 -31.84 -1.31 10.48
N GLU A 62 -32.37 -0.46 11.36
CA GLU A 62 -31.63 0.10 12.51
C GLU A 62 -31.36 -0.92 13.63
N ASN A 63 -32.04 -2.09 13.62
CA ASN A 63 -31.90 -3.17 14.60
C ASN A 63 -30.99 -4.30 14.07
N LYS A 64 -30.12 -4.02 13.15
CA LYS A 64 -29.17 -4.99 12.60
C LYS A 64 -28.04 -5.25 13.61
N ASN A 65 -27.82 -6.51 13.96
CA ASN A 65 -26.75 -6.96 14.84
C ASN A 65 -25.68 -7.67 14.01
N TYR A 66 -24.44 -7.52 14.40
CA TYR A 66 -23.29 -8.12 13.76
C TYR A 66 -22.56 -9.04 14.72
N ALA A 67 -22.19 -10.23 14.25
CA ALA A 67 -21.28 -11.12 14.95
C ALA A 67 -20.04 -11.35 14.06
N TYR A 68 -18.87 -11.36 14.68
CA TYR A 68 -17.57 -11.46 14.01
C TYR A 68 -16.88 -12.75 14.43
N THR A 69 -16.42 -13.52 13.44
CA THR A 69 -15.64 -14.75 13.63
C THR A 69 -14.30 -14.57 12.92
N VAL A 70 -13.19 -14.87 13.58
CA VAL A 70 -11.86 -14.75 12.97
C VAL A 70 -11.78 -15.64 11.74
N ASN A 71 -11.26 -15.11 10.64
CA ASN A 71 -11.05 -15.87 9.41
C ASN A 71 -10.17 -17.10 9.71
N THR A 72 -10.64 -18.27 9.31
CA THR A 72 -9.97 -19.58 9.55
C THR A 72 -8.80 -19.85 8.60
N ALA A 73 -8.55 -19.00 7.61
CA ALA A 73 -7.41 -19.16 6.72
C ALA A 73 -6.09 -19.12 7.49
N THR A 74 -5.13 -19.92 7.02
CA THR A 74 -3.85 -20.12 7.68
C THR A 74 -3.14 -18.80 7.95
N GLY A 75 -2.67 -18.62 9.19
CA GLY A 75 -1.88 -17.47 9.62
C GLY A 75 -2.65 -16.20 9.97
N TYR A 76 -3.96 -16.12 9.68
CA TYR A 76 -4.74 -14.91 9.96
C TYR A 76 -4.85 -14.62 11.46
N LYS A 77 -5.09 -15.64 12.28
CA LYS A 77 -5.17 -15.51 13.73
C LYS A 77 -3.85 -14.99 14.33
N ASP A 78 -2.72 -15.51 13.84
CA ASP A 78 -1.39 -15.08 14.26
C ASP A 78 -1.08 -13.65 13.79
N ALA A 79 -1.47 -13.30 12.57
CA ALA A 79 -1.31 -11.95 12.04
C ALA A 79 -2.12 -10.91 12.84
N ILE A 80 -3.38 -11.21 13.16
CA ILE A 80 -4.23 -10.34 13.99
C ILE A 80 -3.63 -10.22 15.40
N LYS A 81 -3.20 -11.33 16.00
CA LYS A 81 -2.55 -11.34 17.31
C LYS A 81 -1.28 -10.49 17.32
N SER A 82 -0.43 -10.63 16.31
CA SER A 82 0.78 -9.84 16.15
C SER A 82 0.47 -8.34 16.06
N ALA A 83 -0.55 -7.97 15.29
CA ALA A 83 -0.96 -6.57 15.12
C ALA A 83 -1.61 -5.96 16.36
N LEU A 84 -2.27 -6.77 17.20
CA LEU A 84 -2.79 -6.34 18.50
C LEU A 84 -1.67 -6.14 19.55
N GLY A 85 -0.50 -6.73 19.30
CA GLY A 85 0.68 -6.59 20.15
C GLY A 85 0.78 -7.61 21.28
N THR A 86 1.90 -7.57 22.00
CA THR A 86 2.27 -8.58 23.00
C THR A 86 1.37 -8.60 24.25
N SER A 87 0.66 -7.53 24.52
CA SER A 87 -0.30 -7.45 25.64
C SER A 87 -1.60 -8.23 25.39
N PHE A 88 -1.89 -8.58 24.13
CA PHE A 88 -3.08 -9.35 23.80
C PHE A 88 -2.86 -10.84 24.04
N THR A 89 -3.64 -11.42 24.95
CA THR A 89 -3.57 -12.84 25.35
C THR A 89 -4.83 -13.63 24.98
N GLY A 90 -5.79 -13.00 24.27
CA GLY A 90 -7.06 -13.63 23.90
C GLY A 90 -6.88 -14.86 23.01
N THR A 91 -7.83 -15.79 23.10
CA THR A 91 -7.83 -17.07 22.37
C THR A 91 -9.12 -17.32 21.57
N THR A 92 -10.22 -16.69 21.97
CA THR A 92 -11.54 -16.84 21.36
C THR A 92 -11.80 -15.75 20.31
N ASP A 93 -12.66 -16.01 19.35
CA ASP A 93 -13.02 -15.05 18.30
C ASP A 93 -13.67 -13.77 18.88
N VAL A 94 -14.40 -13.92 19.99
CA VAL A 94 -15.00 -12.80 20.73
C VAL A 94 -13.89 -11.89 21.28
N GLU A 95 -12.88 -12.46 21.93
CA GLU A 95 -11.75 -11.68 22.46
C GLU A 95 -10.97 -10.96 21.37
N TYR A 96 -10.75 -11.62 20.22
CA TYR A 96 -10.10 -10.99 19.06
C TYR A 96 -10.94 -9.82 18.53
N SER A 97 -12.24 -10.02 18.33
CA SER A 97 -13.11 -8.98 17.78
C SER A 97 -13.29 -7.80 18.74
N GLU A 98 -13.43 -8.07 20.03
CA GLU A 98 -13.50 -7.02 21.06
C GLU A 98 -12.19 -6.23 21.15
N ALA A 99 -11.04 -6.92 21.10
CA ALA A 99 -9.74 -6.25 21.09
C ALA A 99 -9.58 -5.30 19.90
N VAL A 100 -9.97 -5.73 18.68
CA VAL A 100 -9.96 -4.85 17.51
C VAL A 100 -10.94 -3.69 17.64
N LYS A 101 -12.14 -3.95 18.17
CA LYS A 101 -13.14 -2.92 18.41
C LYS A 101 -12.69 -1.86 19.41
N THR A 102 -11.96 -2.26 20.46
CA THR A 102 -11.44 -1.32 21.48
C THR A 102 -10.35 -0.39 20.97
N LEU A 103 -9.78 -0.66 19.79
CA LEU A 103 -8.83 0.27 19.15
C LEU A 103 -9.48 1.61 18.77
N GLY A 104 -10.81 1.66 18.63
CA GLY A 104 -11.57 2.88 18.38
C GLY A 104 -12.25 2.93 17.02
N GLU A 105 -12.59 4.15 16.61
CA GLU A 105 -13.27 4.40 15.33
C GLU A 105 -12.31 4.23 14.13
N ASP A 106 -12.89 3.93 12.97
CA ASP A 106 -12.17 3.88 11.70
C ASP A 106 -11.34 5.16 11.50
N LYS A 107 -10.10 4.99 11.03
CA LYS A 107 -9.11 6.07 10.82
C LYS A 107 -8.50 6.67 12.09
N SER A 108 -8.83 6.17 13.28
CA SER A 108 -8.08 6.52 14.49
C SER A 108 -6.64 6.01 14.40
N ALA A 109 -5.72 6.65 15.14
CA ALA A 109 -4.31 6.25 15.09
C ALA A 109 -4.07 4.79 15.54
N PRO A 110 -4.74 4.24 16.58
CA PRO A 110 -4.59 2.84 16.94
C PRO A 110 -5.11 1.88 15.86
N VAL A 111 -6.26 2.18 15.24
CA VAL A 111 -6.81 1.38 14.13
C VAL A 111 -5.89 1.41 12.92
N GLN A 112 -5.34 2.57 12.58
CA GLN A 112 -4.38 2.68 11.47
C GLN A 112 -3.09 1.90 11.76
N LYS A 113 -2.59 1.98 13.01
CA LYS A 113 -1.41 1.21 13.42
C LYS A 113 -1.67 -0.29 13.29
N PHE A 114 -2.79 -0.79 13.82
CA PHE A 114 -3.18 -2.19 13.70
C PHE A 114 -3.25 -2.64 12.24
N ALA A 115 -3.87 -1.85 11.36
CA ALA A 115 -3.98 -2.17 9.94
C ALA A 115 -2.60 -2.26 9.27
N ASN A 116 -1.69 -1.34 9.60
CA ASN A 116 -0.34 -1.33 9.05
C ASN A 116 0.49 -2.50 9.60
N ASP A 117 0.42 -2.79 10.90
CA ASP A 117 1.15 -3.89 11.55
C ASP A 117 0.68 -5.26 11.01
N PHE A 118 -0.65 -5.44 10.81
CA PHE A 118 -1.17 -6.63 10.15
C PHE A 118 -0.62 -6.77 8.73
N THR A 119 -0.64 -5.70 7.96
CA THR A 119 -0.15 -5.70 6.59
C THR A 119 1.33 -6.05 6.54
N GLU A 120 2.14 -5.43 7.38
CA GLU A 120 3.57 -5.72 7.47
C GLU A 120 3.82 -7.20 7.80
N TYR A 121 3.09 -7.75 8.78
CA TYR A 121 3.17 -9.17 9.12
C TYR A 121 2.77 -10.06 7.94
N ALA A 122 1.65 -9.74 7.27
CA ALA A 122 1.16 -10.51 6.13
C ALA A 122 2.13 -10.48 4.95
N LEU A 123 2.75 -9.34 4.65
CA LEU A 123 3.74 -9.21 3.59
C LEU A 123 5.02 -10.00 3.91
N LYS A 124 5.52 -9.95 5.13
CA LYS A 124 6.68 -10.73 5.59
C LYS A 124 6.42 -12.24 5.58
N ASN A 125 5.17 -12.65 5.79
CA ASN A 125 4.74 -14.04 5.86
C ASN A 125 3.83 -14.42 4.68
N GLY A 126 4.05 -13.87 3.50
CA GLY A 126 3.18 -14.00 2.33
C GLY A 126 3.02 -15.41 1.77
N THR A 127 3.84 -16.37 2.19
CA THR A 127 3.65 -17.80 1.91
C THR A 127 2.52 -18.40 2.74
N THR A 128 2.29 -17.86 3.95
CA THR A 128 1.32 -18.35 4.94
C THR A 128 0.07 -17.46 4.97
N VAL A 129 0.23 -16.15 5.10
CA VAL A 129 -0.87 -15.18 5.15
C VAL A 129 -1.12 -14.64 3.74
N LYS A 130 -2.06 -15.25 3.05
CA LYS A 130 -2.40 -14.84 1.66
C LYS A 130 -3.59 -13.88 1.67
N ALA A 131 -3.55 -12.91 0.75
CA ALA A 131 -4.73 -12.07 0.51
C ALA A 131 -5.94 -12.93 0.12
N THR A 132 -7.10 -12.60 0.67
CA THR A 132 -8.38 -13.27 0.34
C THR A 132 -8.75 -13.02 -1.12
N LYS A 133 -8.47 -11.81 -1.62
CA LYS A 133 -8.69 -11.43 -3.02
C LYS A 133 -7.69 -10.36 -3.44
N THR A 134 -7.31 -10.34 -4.71
CA THR A 134 -6.43 -9.32 -5.29
C THR A 134 -7.01 -8.80 -6.59
N SER A 135 -6.68 -7.55 -6.94
CA SER A 135 -7.03 -6.97 -8.23
C SER A 135 -6.17 -7.52 -9.39
N GLY A 136 -5.06 -8.19 -9.05
CA GLY A 136 -3.96 -8.30 -9.99
C GLY A 136 -3.32 -6.93 -10.27
N LYS A 137 -2.35 -6.88 -11.19
CA LYS A 137 -1.72 -5.63 -11.61
C LYS A 137 -2.73 -4.79 -12.42
N ILE A 138 -3.11 -3.65 -11.89
CA ILE A 138 -4.02 -2.71 -12.56
C ILE A 138 -3.26 -2.04 -13.71
N THR A 139 -3.89 -2.00 -14.88
CA THR A 139 -3.33 -1.36 -16.08
C THR A 139 -4.33 -0.31 -16.57
N GLY A 140 -3.84 0.87 -16.89
CA GLY A 140 -4.64 2.00 -17.34
C GLY A 140 -4.20 3.28 -16.67
N LYS A 141 -3.85 4.29 -17.46
CA LYS A 141 -3.49 5.62 -16.95
C LYS A 141 -4.70 6.31 -16.34
N ASN A 142 -4.48 7.07 -15.28
CA ASN A 142 -5.51 7.82 -14.56
C ASN A 142 -6.61 6.93 -13.94
N THR A 143 -6.26 5.69 -13.56
CA THR A 143 -7.17 4.80 -12.85
C THR A 143 -7.22 5.19 -11.38
N THR A 144 -8.30 5.79 -10.93
CA THR A 144 -8.46 6.29 -9.56
C THR A 144 -9.36 5.41 -8.70
N SER A 145 -9.97 4.37 -9.31
CA SER A 145 -10.93 3.50 -8.64
C SER A 145 -10.83 2.06 -9.16
N PHE A 146 -11.09 1.10 -8.27
CA PHE A 146 -11.21 -0.31 -8.61
C PHE A 146 -12.35 -0.95 -7.80
N VAL A 147 -13.14 -1.83 -8.43
CA VAL A 147 -14.29 -2.48 -7.79
C VAL A 147 -14.05 -3.98 -7.66
N PHE A 148 -14.16 -4.48 -6.45
CA PHE A 148 -14.26 -5.91 -6.17
C PHE A 148 -15.73 -6.30 -6.06
N ASN A 149 -16.18 -7.20 -6.93
CA ASN A 149 -17.55 -7.69 -6.94
C ASN A 149 -17.66 -9.05 -6.25
N GLY A 150 -18.84 -9.31 -5.67
CA GLY A 150 -19.21 -10.61 -5.13
C GLY A 150 -18.32 -11.04 -3.96
N LEU A 151 -18.07 -10.14 -3.03
CA LEU A 151 -17.37 -10.44 -1.79
C LEU A 151 -18.32 -11.12 -0.79
N ASP A 152 -17.79 -11.96 0.08
CA ASP A 152 -18.52 -12.37 1.28
C ASP A 152 -18.64 -11.21 2.26
N LYS A 153 -19.68 -11.24 3.11
CA LYS A 153 -19.75 -10.30 4.22
C LYS A 153 -18.57 -10.49 5.16
N GLY A 154 -17.94 -9.39 5.54
CA GLY A 154 -16.74 -9.48 6.35
C GLY A 154 -16.16 -8.13 6.76
N TYR A 155 -15.19 -8.19 7.67
CA TYR A 155 -14.34 -7.05 8.02
C TYR A 155 -13.02 -7.20 7.29
N TYR A 156 -12.77 -6.30 6.36
CA TYR A 156 -11.66 -6.38 5.43
C TYR A 156 -10.60 -5.33 5.72
N LEU A 157 -9.36 -5.74 5.57
CA LEU A 157 -8.22 -4.86 5.41
C LEU A 157 -7.93 -4.69 3.91
N VAL A 158 -7.77 -3.46 3.48
CA VAL A 158 -7.46 -3.06 2.11
C VAL A 158 -6.06 -2.48 2.06
N TYR A 159 -5.20 -3.03 1.23
CA TYR A 159 -3.82 -2.58 1.02
C TYR A 159 -3.55 -2.37 -0.47
N VAL A 160 -2.90 -1.25 -0.80
CA VAL A 160 -2.43 -0.96 -2.17
C VAL A 160 -0.91 -0.92 -2.19
N THR A 161 -0.31 -1.63 -3.14
CA THR A 161 1.14 -1.68 -3.32
C THR A 161 1.70 -0.34 -3.84
N GLY A 162 3.00 -0.12 -3.63
CA GLY A 162 3.72 0.99 -4.27
C GLY A 162 3.58 2.34 -3.58
N GLY A 163 2.98 2.42 -2.39
CA GLY A 163 3.01 3.62 -1.55
C GLY A 163 4.39 3.88 -0.94
N LYS A 164 4.65 5.10 -0.50
CA LYS A 164 5.88 5.49 0.22
C LYS A 164 6.05 4.76 1.55
N LYS A 165 4.94 4.38 2.16
CA LYS A 165 4.84 3.60 3.40
C LYS A 165 3.68 2.62 3.28
N ILE A 166 3.67 1.59 4.10
CA ILE A 166 2.49 0.76 4.27
C ILE A 166 1.36 1.63 4.79
N GLN A 167 0.29 1.72 4.01
CA GLN A 167 -0.95 2.36 4.41
C GLN A 167 -2.11 1.45 4.04
N SER A 168 -2.80 0.99 5.05
CA SER A 168 -3.93 0.07 4.90
C SER A 168 -5.17 0.70 5.50
N SER A 169 -6.33 0.27 5.08
CA SER A 169 -7.60 0.72 5.62
C SER A 169 -8.44 -0.48 6.00
N LEU A 170 -9.23 -0.33 7.05
CA LEU A 170 -10.20 -1.33 7.48
C LEU A 170 -11.60 -0.90 7.06
N VAL A 171 -12.43 -1.86 6.66
CA VAL A 171 -13.78 -1.61 6.20
C VAL A 171 -14.67 -2.83 6.41
N THR A 172 -15.93 -2.62 6.88
CA THR A 172 -16.95 -3.65 6.90
C THR A 172 -17.64 -3.70 5.53
N VAL A 173 -17.68 -4.88 4.93
CA VAL A 173 -18.42 -5.15 3.69
C VAL A 173 -19.68 -5.93 4.04
N ASP A 174 -20.83 -5.28 3.88
CA ASP A 174 -22.18 -5.82 4.10
C ASP A 174 -23.16 -5.11 3.14
N GLY A 175 -22.95 -5.28 1.86
CA GLY A 175 -23.58 -4.58 0.74
C GLY A 175 -22.59 -3.79 -0.08
N GLU A 176 -23.06 -2.75 -0.79
CA GLU A 176 -22.17 -1.85 -1.52
C GLU A 176 -21.40 -0.94 -0.57
N THR A 177 -20.10 -1.02 -0.63
CA THR A 177 -19.19 -0.33 0.28
C THR A 177 -18.11 0.41 -0.51
N THR A 178 -17.69 1.57 -0.02
CA THR A 178 -16.59 2.35 -0.61
C THR A 178 -15.55 2.69 0.44
N VAL A 179 -14.28 2.50 0.09
CA VAL A 179 -13.13 2.94 0.89
C VAL A 179 -12.26 3.87 0.07
N SER A 180 -11.80 4.96 0.68
CA SER A 180 -10.83 5.88 0.07
C SER A 180 -9.51 5.78 0.82
N LEU A 181 -8.46 5.40 0.10
CA LEU A 181 -7.13 5.25 0.65
C LEU A 181 -6.36 6.55 0.52
N LYS A 182 -5.68 6.93 1.60
CA LYS A 182 -4.71 8.02 1.61
C LYS A 182 -3.32 7.42 1.45
N THR A 183 -2.91 7.13 0.21
CA THR A 183 -1.55 6.67 -0.06
C THR A 183 -0.65 7.87 -0.36
N GLU A 184 0.53 7.93 0.25
CA GLU A 184 1.57 8.87 -0.18
C GLU A 184 2.30 8.24 -1.35
N ALA A 185 2.22 8.85 -2.54
CA ALA A 185 3.01 8.40 -3.68
C ALA A 185 4.51 8.71 -3.45
N PRO A 186 5.41 7.85 -3.93
CA PRO A 186 6.82 8.20 -4.02
C PRO A 186 7.00 9.46 -4.84
N SER A 187 7.84 10.37 -4.37
CA SER A 187 8.12 11.64 -5.04
C SER A 187 9.51 11.63 -5.66
N ILE A 188 9.70 12.40 -6.72
CA ILE A 188 11.00 12.69 -7.31
C ILE A 188 11.05 14.18 -7.67
N THR A 189 12.16 14.83 -7.33
CA THR A 189 12.43 16.23 -7.70
C THR A 189 13.80 16.31 -8.30
N LYS A 190 13.99 17.24 -9.26
CA LYS A 190 15.29 17.55 -9.88
C LYS A 190 15.55 19.05 -9.75
N THR A 191 16.70 19.41 -9.21
CA THR A 191 17.12 20.79 -9.03
C THR A 191 18.49 21.01 -9.63
N ALA A 192 18.70 22.17 -10.25
CA ALA A 192 20.00 22.62 -10.72
C ALA A 192 20.66 23.52 -9.67
N ASP A 193 21.98 23.53 -9.59
CA ASP A 193 22.75 24.42 -8.72
C ASP A 193 22.85 25.86 -9.25
N LYS A 194 22.44 26.07 -10.51
CA LYS A 194 22.47 27.38 -11.19
C LYS A 194 21.20 27.57 -12.02
N GLU A 195 20.65 28.77 -12.01
CA GLU A 195 19.47 29.13 -12.81
C GLU A 195 19.85 29.39 -14.29
N THR A 196 21.03 29.95 -14.54
CA THR A 196 21.53 30.28 -15.87
C THR A 196 23.00 29.91 -16.00
N VAL A 197 23.39 29.47 -17.16
CA VAL A 197 24.80 29.10 -17.49
C VAL A 197 25.16 29.51 -18.91
N SER A 198 26.44 29.79 -19.12
CA SER A 198 27.02 30.00 -20.46
C SER A 198 27.42 28.65 -21.06
N ILE A 199 27.59 28.64 -22.40
CA ILE A 199 28.09 27.49 -23.11
C ILE A 199 29.46 27.06 -22.56
N GLY A 200 29.63 25.75 -22.33
CA GLY A 200 30.85 25.18 -21.77
C GLY A 200 30.90 25.16 -20.22
N GLN A 201 29.95 25.73 -19.56
CA GLN A 201 29.87 25.63 -18.08
C GLN A 201 29.23 24.31 -17.62
N VAL A 202 29.68 23.83 -16.47
CA VAL A 202 29.11 22.65 -15.84
C VAL A 202 27.96 23.03 -14.88
N VAL A 203 26.84 22.33 -14.98
CA VAL A 203 25.70 22.43 -14.10
C VAL A 203 25.59 21.13 -13.30
N LYS A 204 25.47 21.24 -11.98
CA LYS A 204 25.21 20.11 -11.11
C LYS A 204 23.71 19.96 -10.90
N TYR A 205 23.16 18.82 -11.29
CA TYR A 205 21.81 18.45 -10.96
C TYR A 205 21.76 17.55 -9.73
N THR A 206 20.84 17.84 -8.85
CA THR A 206 20.51 16.98 -7.71
C THR A 206 19.11 16.40 -7.94
N VAL A 207 19.02 15.06 -7.97
CA VAL A 207 17.75 14.34 -8.02
C VAL A 207 17.49 13.76 -6.63
N ALA A 208 16.41 14.20 -6.00
CA ALA A 208 15.97 13.70 -4.71
C ALA A 208 14.64 12.96 -4.88
N GLY A 209 14.53 11.78 -4.34
CA GLY A 209 13.32 10.97 -4.43
C GLY A 209 13.12 10.11 -3.19
N SER A 210 11.93 9.54 -3.05
CA SER A 210 11.61 8.55 -2.03
C SER A 210 11.49 7.17 -2.68
N VAL A 211 12.13 6.19 -2.05
CA VAL A 211 11.94 4.78 -2.42
C VAL A 211 10.57 4.34 -1.91
N PRO A 212 9.78 3.59 -2.70
CA PRO A 212 8.56 2.96 -2.22
C PRO A 212 8.84 1.96 -1.09
N ASP A 213 7.82 1.65 -0.30
CA ASP A 213 7.90 0.57 0.67
C ASP A 213 8.14 -0.77 -0.05
N THR A 214 9.18 -1.49 0.35
CA THR A 214 9.61 -2.75 -0.28
C THR A 214 9.29 -3.97 0.57
N THR A 215 8.55 -3.82 1.67
CA THR A 215 8.19 -4.91 2.57
C THR A 215 7.46 -6.04 1.82
N GLY A 216 7.92 -7.26 1.99
CA GLY A 216 7.35 -8.45 1.35
C GLY A 216 7.88 -8.75 -0.05
N TYR A 217 8.74 -7.93 -0.61
CA TYR A 217 9.46 -8.23 -1.84
C TYR A 217 10.83 -8.85 -1.52
N ALA A 218 11.15 -9.98 -2.16
CA ALA A 218 12.49 -10.57 -2.05
C ALA A 218 13.53 -9.72 -2.77
N GLU A 219 13.12 -9.05 -3.85
CA GLU A 219 13.94 -8.14 -4.65
C GLU A 219 13.09 -6.98 -5.15
N TYR A 220 13.63 -5.78 -5.12
CA TYR A 220 13.00 -4.59 -5.68
C TYR A 220 14.00 -3.79 -6.50
N VAL A 221 13.66 -3.51 -7.76
CA VAL A 221 14.52 -2.72 -8.65
C VAL A 221 14.01 -1.29 -8.71
N TYR A 222 14.78 -0.37 -8.12
CA TYR A 222 14.52 1.07 -8.23
C TYR A 222 15.34 1.64 -9.40
N LYS A 223 14.66 2.35 -10.30
CA LYS A 223 15.29 2.96 -11.48
C LYS A 223 14.98 4.46 -11.53
N ILE A 224 16.00 5.25 -11.83
CA ILE A 224 15.85 6.66 -12.17
C ILE A 224 16.28 6.84 -13.62
N HIS A 225 15.42 7.45 -14.40
CA HIS A 225 15.68 7.85 -15.78
C HIS A 225 15.72 9.38 -15.85
N ASP A 226 16.81 9.93 -16.35
CA ASP A 226 16.97 11.38 -16.53
C ASP A 226 17.37 11.68 -17.96
N THR A 227 16.52 12.34 -18.70
CA THR A 227 16.76 12.71 -20.10
C THR A 227 17.17 14.17 -20.19
N LEU A 228 18.34 14.42 -20.80
CA LEU A 228 18.82 15.78 -21.04
C LEU A 228 18.04 16.48 -22.15
N SER A 229 17.83 17.77 -21.99
CA SER A 229 17.38 18.64 -23.06
C SER A 229 18.52 18.86 -24.08
N ASN A 230 18.17 19.30 -25.29
CA ASN A 230 19.12 19.59 -26.34
C ASN A 230 20.15 20.64 -25.86
N GLY A 231 21.39 20.45 -26.23
CA GLY A 231 22.50 21.35 -25.88
C GLY A 231 23.18 21.02 -24.55
N LEU A 232 22.79 19.97 -23.87
CA LEU A 232 23.43 19.46 -22.64
C LEU A 232 24.13 18.13 -22.92
N ASP A 233 25.30 17.95 -22.31
CA ASP A 233 26.04 16.69 -22.30
C ASP A 233 26.37 16.26 -20.88
N PHE A 234 26.40 14.95 -20.63
CA PHE A 234 26.89 14.42 -19.37
C PHE A 234 28.40 14.55 -19.27
N VAL A 235 28.87 14.88 -18.08
CA VAL A 235 30.31 14.97 -17.76
C VAL A 235 30.58 14.21 -16.46
N ASN A 236 31.81 13.71 -16.28
CA ASN A 236 32.20 12.87 -15.17
C ASN A 236 32.49 13.63 -13.86
N ASP A 237 32.74 14.93 -13.94
CA ASP A 237 33.10 15.74 -12.77
C ASP A 237 32.75 17.23 -12.95
N ALA A 238 32.99 18.02 -11.90
CA ALA A 238 32.79 19.47 -11.91
C ALA A 238 33.74 20.25 -12.81
N LYS A 239 34.78 19.62 -13.37
CA LYS A 239 35.72 20.24 -14.33
C LYS A 239 35.26 20.04 -15.77
N GLY A 240 34.19 19.28 -15.99
CA GLY A 240 33.69 19.01 -17.34
C GLY A 240 34.41 17.88 -18.04
N THR A 241 35.04 16.96 -17.32
CA THR A 241 35.69 15.79 -17.93
C THR A 241 34.68 14.98 -18.75
N ALA A 242 34.96 14.80 -20.04
CA ALA A 242 34.07 14.11 -20.95
C ALA A 242 33.82 12.64 -20.53
N VAL A 243 32.60 12.16 -20.77
CA VAL A 243 32.27 10.75 -20.62
C VAL A 243 32.89 9.96 -21.75
N ILE A 244 33.57 8.86 -21.40
CA ILE A 244 34.11 7.89 -22.35
C ILE A 244 33.20 6.67 -22.38
N GLY A 245 32.69 6.32 -23.55
CA GLY A 245 31.72 5.26 -23.71
C GLY A 245 30.31 5.68 -23.21
N ASN A 246 29.61 4.79 -22.52
CA ASN A 246 28.24 5.00 -22.09
C ASN A 246 28.06 4.97 -20.56
N THR A 247 29.13 5.19 -19.80
CA THR A 247 29.11 5.16 -18.34
C THR A 247 29.53 6.50 -17.76
N VAL A 248 28.71 7.09 -16.90
CA VAL A 248 28.97 8.36 -16.22
C VAL A 248 29.06 8.17 -14.72
N ASN A 249 29.96 8.91 -14.07
CA ASN A 249 30.06 8.94 -12.63
C ASN A 249 28.88 9.66 -12.00
N VAL A 250 28.33 9.09 -10.95
CA VAL A 250 27.25 9.67 -10.14
C VAL A 250 27.58 9.57 -8.66
N SER A 251 27.06 10.49 -7.88
CA SER A 251 27.12 10.43 -6.42
C SER A 251 25.74 10.14 -5.90
N VAL A 252 25.54 9.00 -5.23
CA VAL A 252 24.27 8.58 -4.66
C VAL A 252 24.42 8.49 -3.15
N ALA A 253 23.49 9.09 -2.43
CA ALA A 253 23.37 8.97 -0.98
C ALA A 253 21.96 8.53 -0.60
N PHE A 254 21.85 7.61 0.33
CA PHE A 254 20.60 7.25 0.97
C PHE A 254 20.52 7.99 2.31
N LYS A 255 19.46 8.76 2.48
CA LYS A 255 19.14 9.35 3.76
C LYS A 255 18.51 8.29 4.65
N ASP A 256 18.94 8.20 5.88
CA ASP A 256 18.42 7.28 6.90
C ASP A 256 18.58 5.77 6.56
N ALA A 257 19.47 5.43 5.62
CA ALA A 257 19.78 4.03 5.31
C ALA A 257 20.87 3.49 6.22
N THR A 258 20.63 2.30 6.77
CA THR A 258 21.64 1.54 7.54
C THR A 258 22.70 0.91 6.63
N ASP A 259 22.45 0.85 5.33
CA ASP A 259 23.33 0.22 4.34
C ASP A 259 23.67 1.17 3.16
N ALA A 260 24.50 2.17 3.44
CA ALA A 260 25.04 3.07 2.43
C ALA A 260 26.11 2.42 1.55
N SER A 261 26.63 1.23 1.92
CA SER A 261 27.77 0.57 1.27
C SER A 261 27.49 0.11 -0.17
N THR A 262 26.23 0.06 -0.57
CA THR A 262 25.79 -0.43 -1.88
C THR A 262 25.26 0.65 -2.80
N ALA A 263 25.51 1.93 -2.51
CA ALA A 263 25.10 3.02 -3.38
C ALA A 263 25.82 2.93 -4.75
N PRO A 264 25.09 3.02 -5.88
CA PRO A 264 25.76 3.05 -7.20
C PRO A 264 26.63 4.29 -7.34
N THR A 265 27.83 4.11 -7.91
CA THR A 265 28.76 5.19 -8.20
C THR A 265 28.77 5.57 -9.68
N THR A 266 28.11 4.79 -10.51
CA THR A 266 28.00 5.01 -11.95
C THR A 266 26.56 4.78 -12.43
N ALA A 267 26.23 5.40 -13.55
CA ALA A 267 24.99 5.19 -14.30
C ALA A 267 25.31 4.96 -15.78
N THR A 268 24.42 4.29 -16.50
CA THR A 268 24.54 4.10 -17.95
C THR A 268 23.84 5.23 -18.70
N ILE A 269 24.38 5.58 -19.87
CA ILE A 269 23.78 6.55 -20.78
C ILE A 269 23.32 5.81 -22.02
N ASP A 270 22.05 5.93 -22.34
CA ASP A 270 21.48 5.51 -23.61
C ASP A 270 21.23 6.73 -24.48
N THR A 271 21.48 6.60 -25.78
CA THR A 271 21.22 7.65 -26.77
C THR A 271 20.15 7.15 -27.73
N ASP A 272 19.01 7.82 -27.75
CA ASP A 272 17.94 7.58 -28.69
C ASP A 272 17.52 8.91 -29.34
N ASN A 273 17.45 8.95 -30.68
CA ASN A 273 17.05 10.14 -31.46
C ASN A 273 17.74 11.44 -30.99
N SER A 274 19.06 11.37 -30.78
CA SER A 274 19.90 12.48 -30.29
C SER A 274 19.60 12.93 -28.84
N LYS A 275 18.74 12.25 -28.10
CA LYS A 275 18.52 12.48 -26.68
C LYS A 275 19.38 11.53 -25.88
N LYS A 276 20.10 12.06 -24.89
CA LYS A 276 20.92 11.29 -23.96
C LYS A 276 20.09 11.08 -22.68
N THR A 277 19.85 9.82 -22.32
CA THR A 277 19.13 9.44 -21.11
C THR A 277 20.06 8.70 -20.16
N LEU A 278 20.21 9.22 -18.95
CA LEU A 278 20.90 8.56 -17.86
C LEU A 278 19.96 7.54 -17.22
N ASN A 279 20.45 6.33 -17.04
CA ASN A 279 19.76 5.24 -16.38
C ASN A 279 20.54 4.82 -15.13
N LEU A 280 20.01 5.15 -13.97
CA LEU A 280 20.50 4.68 -12.68
C LEU A 280 19.63 3.52 -12.23
N ARG A 281 20.26 2.39 -11.89
CA ARG A 281 19.58 1.21 -11.37
C ARG A 281 20.15 0.83 -10.01
N LYS A 282 19.27 0.57 -9.03
CA LYS A 282 19.61 0.02 -7.72
C LYS A 282 18.71 -1.18 -7.43
N LEU A 283 19.32 -2.28 -7.05
CA LEU A 283 18.62 -3.41 -6.42
C LEU A 283 18.50 -3.12 -4.92
N LEU A 284 17.29 -3.20 -4.41
CA LEU A 284 16.97 -3.11 -2.99
C LEU A 284 16.57 -4.51 -2.51
N LEU A 285 17.15 -4.95 -1.43
CA LEU A 285 16.91 -6.27 -0.82
C LEU A 285 16.14 -6.10 0.47
#